data_4852b5df9513210c99f470cacbddd3c5
#
_entry.id   4852b5df9513210c99f470cacbddd3c5
#
_cell.length_a   1.000
_cell.length_b   1.000
_cell.length_c   1.000
_cell.angle_alpha   90.00
_cell.angle_beta   90.00
_cell.angle_gamma   90.00
#
_symmetry.space_group_name_H-M   'P 1'
#
loop_
_entity.id
_entity.type
_entity.pdbx_description
1 polymer ?
#
loop_
_entity_poly.entity_id
_entity_poly.type
_entity_poly.pdbx_seq_one_letter_code
_entity_poly.pdbx_strand_id
1 'polypeptide(L)'
;CHMSERLMRSADLLVLYKEYPHTDVAERGAELFELARRTVLGEIRPVMALRDLRMLDVWRTSDAPVRELVDWMQAAEQRDKVLSVSFGHGFPWADVPDVGAKTVVVTDGDPDLAEAVAKELGDRIWALRETYKANLLDVAETMAAIAGGNGCTVVADISDNAGCGAASDSTFL
;
A
#
# COMPACT_ATOMS: atom_id res chain seq x y z
N CYS A 1 1.50 5.55 3.83
CA CYS A 1 0.46 6.14 2.98
C CYS A 1 -0.85 6.17 3.74
N HIS A 2 -1.32 7.37 4.06
CA HIS A 2 -2.63 7.56 4.67
C HIS A 2 -3.57 8.09 3.62
N MET A 3 -4.78 7.55 3.60
CA MET A 3 -5.82 8.01 2.71
C MET A 3 -6.96 8.55 3.55
N SER A 4 -7.03 9.89 3.61
CA SER A 4 -8.15 10.54 4.29
C SER A 4 -9.43 10.45 3.46
N GLU A 5 -10.57 10.44 4.14
CA GLU A 5 -11.88 10.50 3.48
C GLU A 5 -11.98 11.75 2.58
N ARG A 6 -11.36 12.86 3.01
CA ARG A 6 -11.30 14.09 2.21
C ARG A 6 -10.57 13.90 0.90
N LEU A 7 -9.40 13.21 0.92
CA LEU A 7 -8.65 12.92 -0.30
C LEU A 7 -9.49 12.09 -1.26
N MET A 8 -10.15 11.04 -0.75
CA MET A 8 -10.99 10.15 -1.55
C MET A 8 -12.14 10.87 -2.24
N ARG A 9 -12.78 11.81 -1.54
CA ARG A 9 -13.90 12.59 -2.08
C ARG A 9 -13.47 13.69 -3.06
N SER A 10 -12.21 14.09 -3.04
CA SER A 10 -11.70 15.23 -3.82
C SER A 10 -10.89 14.83 -5.06
N ALA A 11 -10.48 13.56 -5.15
CA ALA A 11 -9.68 13.07 -6.25
C ALA A 11 -10.56 12.41 -7.31
N ASP A 12 -10.30 12.72 -8.58
CA ASP A 12 -10.92 12.06 -9.72
C ASP A 12 -10.26 10.71 -10.03
N LEU A 13 -8.98 10.58 -9.69
CA LEU A 13 -8.17 9.38 -9.86
C LEU A 13 -7.19 9.21 -8.70
N LEU A 14 -7.05 7.99 -8.21
CA LEU A 14 -6.03 7.61 -7.23
C LEU A 14 -5.37 6.31 -7.65
N VAL A 15 -4.05 6.33 -7.72
CA VAL A 15 -3.21 5.15 -7.87
C VAL A 15 -2.21 5.16 -6.72
N LEU A 16 -2.16 4.09 -5.95
CA LEU A 16 -1.25 3.96 -4.82
C LEU A 16 -0.10 3.03 -5.18
N TYR A 17 0.95 3.06 -4.37
CA TYR A 17 2.03 2.07 -4.48
C TYR A 17 1.48 0.67 -4.19
N LYS A 18 1.90 -0.30 -5.01
CA LYS A 18 1.60 -1.71 -4.75
C LYS A 18 2.64 -2.34 -3.84
N GLU A 19 3.83 -1.77 -3.81
CA GLU A 19 4.98 -2.35 -3.11
C GLU A 19 5.40 -1.57 -1.86
N TYR A 20 5.91 -2.30 -0.89
CA TYR A 20 6.61 -1.77 0.28
C TYR A 20 7.84 -2.66 0.58
N PRO A 21 9.05 -2.10 0.58
CA PRO A 21 9.40 -0.70 0.26
C PRO A 21 8.90 -0.24 -1.10
N HIS A 22 8.64 1.06 -1.26
CA HIS A 22 8.09 1.64 -2.48
C HIS A 22 9.11 1.63 -3.62
N THR A 23 9.23 0.50 -4.29
CA THR A 23 10.14 0.31 -5.44
C THR A 23 9.47 0.62 -6.78
N ASP A 24 8.14 0.71 -6.79
CA ASP A 24 7.29 0.88 -7.97
C ASP A 24 6.82 2.34 -8.21
N VAL A 25 7.55 3.33 -7.68
CA VAL A 25 7.13 4.75 -7.74
C VAL A 25 7.01 5.26 -9.19
N ALA A 26 7.98 4.93 -10.04
CA ALA A 26 8.01 5.39 -11.43
C ALA A 26 6.88 4.76 -12.25
N GLU A 27 6.64 3.47 -12.07
CA GLU A 27 5.58 2.71 -12.72
C GLU A 27 4.19 3.23 -12.32
N ARG A 28 3.99 3.51 -11.02
CA ARG A 28 2.71 4.08 -10.56
C ARG A 28 2.49 5.49 -11.06
N GLY A 29 3.55 6.30 -11.14
CA GLY A 29 3.48 7.63 -11.77
C GLY A 29 3.10 7.56 -13.24
N ALA A 30 3.70 6.66 -14.00
CA ALA A 30 3.38 6.45 -15.41
C ALA A 30 1.93 5.94 -15.61
N GLU A 31 1.48 4.99 -14.79
CA GLU A 31 0.11 4.49 -14.78
C GLU A 31 -0.90 5.61 -14.53
N LEU A 32 -0.71 6.40 -13.46
CA LEU A 32 -1.60 7.52 -13.15
C LEU A 32 -1.66 8.54 -14.29
N PHE A 33 -0.50 8.89 -14.86
CA PHE A 33 -0.43 9.81 -16.00
C PHE A 33 -1.22 9.28 -17.21
N GLU A 34 -1.05 8.01 -17.55
CA GLU A 34 -1.75 7.42 -18.69
C GLU A 34 -3.28 7.33 -18.46
N LEU A 35 -3.70 6.97 -17.25
CA LEU A 35 -5.13 6.98 -16.90
C LEU A 35 -5.73 8.40 -16.98
N ALA A 36 -5.01 9.39 -16.49
CA ALA A 36 -5.44 10.79 -16.56
C ALA A 36 -5.54 11.26 -18.02
N ARG A 37 -4.52 10.97 -18.84
CA ARG A 37 -4.53 11.29 -20.29
C ARG A 37 -5.73 10.68 -21.00
N ARG A 38 -5.97 9.39 -20.81
CA ARG A 38 -7.10 8.66 -21.43
C ARG A 38 -8.45 9.21 -20.96
N THR A 39 -8.54 9.60 -19.68
CA THR A 39 -9.74 10.23 -19.12
C THR A 39 -10.05 11.57 -19.80
N VAL A 40 -9.04 12.44 -19.92
CA VAL A 40 -9.19 13.77 -20.56
C VAL A 40 -9.57 13.64 -22.05
N LEU A 41 -9.05 12.62 -22.73
CA LEU A 41 -9.40 12.33 -24.13
C LEU A 41 -10.76 11.63 -24.29
N GLY A 42 -11.43 11.27 -23.21
CA GLY A 42 -12.72 10.57 -23.24
C GLY A 42 -12.63 9.10 -23.67
N GLU A 43 -11.42 8.52 -23.64
CA GLU A 43 -11.18 7.12 -24.00
C GLU A 43 -11.66 6.16 -22.89
N ILE A 44 -11.67 6.62 -21.64
CA ILE A 44 -12.16 5.88 -20.46
C ILE A 44 -12.99 6.79 -19.56
N ARG A 45 -13.81 6.16 -18.70
CA ARG A 45 -14.60 6.83 -17.65
C ARG A 45 -14.27 6.21 -16.30
N PRO A 46 -13.20 6.65 -15.64
CA PRO A 46 -12.76 6.01 -14.39
C PRO A 46 -13.82 6.13 -13.30
N VAL A 47 -14.07 5.02 -12.64
CA VAL A 47 -14.87 4.91 -11.42
C VAL A 47 -14.01 4.25 -10.37
N MET A 48 -13.99 4.79 -9.16
CA MET A 48 -13.19 4.29 -8.05
C MET A 48 -14.05 3.65 -6.97
N ALA A 49 -13.59 2.49 -6.48
CA ALA A 49 -14.06 1.90 -5.23
C ALA A 49 -12.93 1.89 -4.20
N LEU A 50 -13.28 2.18 -2.94
CA LEU A 50 -12.37 2.12 -1.81
C LEU A 50 -12.98 1.25 -0.73
N ARG A 51 -12.14 0.39 -0.13
CA ARG A 51 -12.51 -0.37 1.07
C ARG A 51 -11.53 -0.09 2.20
N ASP A 52 -12.04 0.38 3.32
CA ASP A 52 -11.28 0.52 4.56
C ASP A 52 -11.27 -0.82 5.29
N LEU A 53 -10.07 -1.36 5.53
CA LEU A 53 -9.89 -2.66 6.18
C LEU A 53 -9.73 -2.53 7.70
N ARG A 54 -9.50 -1.31 8.21
CA ARG A 54 -9.26 -1.04 9.65
C ARG A 54 -8.15 -1.92 10.23
N MET A 55 -7.10 -2.16 9.45
CA MET A 55 -5.95 -2.96 9.83
C MET A 55 -4.71 -2.07 9.87
N LEU A 56 -3.84 -2.33 10.82
CA LEU A 56 -2.56 -1.65 10.99
C LEU A 56 -1.47 -2.71 10.97
N ASP A 57 -0.55 -2.61 10.02
CA ASP A 57 0.66 -3.45 10.00
C ASP A 57 1.69 -2.87 9.00
N VAL A 58 2.87 -3.49 8.97
CA VAL A 58 3.92 -3.24 7.99
C VAL A 58 3.93 -4.38 6.99
N TRP A 59 3.34 -4.15 5.83
CA TRP A 59 3.13 -5.16 4.78
C TRP A 59 4.33 -5.20 3.83
N ARG A 60 5.37 -5.96 4.16
CA ARG A 60 6.55 -6.10 3.31
C ARG A 60 6.22 -6.96 2.09
N THR A 61 6.24 -6.33 0.91
CA THR A 61 5.86 -6.98 -0.35
C THR A 61 7.00 -7.71 -1.04
N SER A 62 8.23 -7.61 -0.51
CA SER A 62 9.39 -8.39 -0.98
C SER A 62 9.27 -9.88 -0.70
N ASP A 63 8.50 -10.26 0.32
CA ASP A 63 8.44 -11.61 0.84
C ASP A 63 7.03 -12.18 0.82
N ALA A 64 6.92 -13.52 0.69
CA ALA A 64 5.64 -14.22 0.88
C ALA A 64 5.21 -14.11 2.37
N PRO A 65 3.91 -14.10 2.66
CA PRO A 65 2.79 -14.21 1.71
C PRO A 65 2.36 -12.87 1.09
N VAL A 66 2.95 -11.74 1.50
CA VAL A 66 2.51 -10.41 1.05
C VAL A 66 2.85 -10.16 -0.43
N ARG A 67 3.95 -10.76 -0.93
CA ARG A 67 4.28 -10.73 -2.37
C ARG A 67 3.14 -11.23 -3.25
N GLU A 68 2.44 -12.26 -2.81
CA GLU A 68 1.31 -12.84 -3.53
C GLU A 68 0.15 -11.86 -3.73
N LEU A 69 0.00 -10.86 -2.83
CA LEU A 69 -0.99 -9.80 -3.00
C LEU A 69 -0.63 -8.88 -4.17
N VAL A 70 0.67 -8.56 -4.35
CA VAL A 70 1.14 -7.74 -5.48
C VAL A 70 0.91 -8.48 -6.79
N ASP A 71 1.28 -9.75 -6.84
CA ASP A 71 1.09 -10.59 -8.03
C ASP A 71 -0.39 -10.72 -8.37
N TRP A 72 -1.25 -10.84 -7.36
CA TRP A 72 -2.69 -10.88 -7.54
C TRP A 72 -3.24 -9.53 -8.06
N MET A 73 -2.77 -8.39 -7.53
CA MET A 73 -3.19 -7.07 -8.01
C MET A 73 -2.85 -6.90 -9.49
N GLN A 74 -1.63 -7.26 -9.89
CA GLN A 74 -1.18 -7.21 -11.29
C GLN A 74 -2.01 -8.14 -12.20
N ALA A 75 -2.36 -9.32 -11.71
CA ALA A 75 -3.22 -10.25 -12.45
C ALA A 75 -4.67 -9.73 -12.55
N ALA A 76 -5.18 -9.08 -11.51
CA ALA A 76 -6.52 -8.49 -11.51
C ALA A 76 -6.66 -7.35 -12.53
N GLU A 77 -5.60 -6.58 -12.77
CA GLU A 77 -5.55 -5.51 -13.78
C GLU A 77 -5.60 -6.02 -15.23
N GLN A 78 -5.41 -7.32 -15.44
CA GLN A 78 -5.61 -7.93 -16.77
C GLN A 78 -7.07 -8.29 -17.06
N ARG A 79 -7.97 -8.12 -16.10
CA ARG A 79 -9.41 -8.33 -16.29
C ARG A 79 -9.99 -7.19 -17.13
N ASP A 80 -10.97 -7.49 -17.96
CA ASP A 80 -11.66 -6.46 -18.73
C ASP A 80 -12.19 -5.35 -17.82
N LYS A 81 -12.04 -4.09 -18.27
CA LYS A 81 -12.42 -2.86 -17.56
C LYS A 81 -11.72 -2.57 -16.23
N VAL A 82 -10.86 -3.43 -15.69
CA VAL A 82 -10.07 -3.11 -14.50
C VAL A 82 -8.86 -2.28 -14.95
N LEU A 83 -8.76 -1.05 -14.47
CA LEU A 83 -7.74 -0.09 -14.90
C LEU A 83 -6.56 -0.02 -13.92
N SER A 84 -6.84 -0.10 -12.61
CA SER A 84 -5.82 -0.07 -11.57
C SER A 84 -6.33 -0.75 -10.30
N VAL A 85 -5.45 -1.47 -9.63
CA VAL A 85 -5.70 -2.11 -8.33
C VAL A 85 -4.56 -1.76 -7.40
N SER A 86 -4.86 -1.08 -6.30
CA SER A 86 -3.86 -0.54 -5.38
C SER A 86 -4.14 -0.91 -3.94
N PHE A 87 -3.08 -0.96 -3.13
CA PHE A 87 -3.12 -1.23 -1.71
C PHE A 87 -2.44 -0.11 -0.91
N GLY A 88 -3.21 0.66 -0.16
CA GLY A 88 -2.71 1.63 0.81
C GLY A 88 -2.39 0.93 2.12
N HIS A 89 -1.12 0.83 2.48
CA HIS A 89 -0.64 -0.02 3.56
C HIS A 89 -1.09 0.42 4.97
N GLY A 90 -1.32 1.73 5.19
CA GLY A 90 -1.84 2.23 6.48
C GLY A 90 -0.90 1.97 7.65
N PHE A 91 0.31 2.54 7.57
CA PHE A 91 1.33 2.37 8.62
C PHE A 91 0.85 2.82 10.00
N PRO A 92 1.23 2.10 11.08
CA PRO A 92 0.67 2.32 12.41
C PRO A 92 1.16 3.58 13.13
N TRP A 93 2.25 4.21 12.66
CA TRP A 93 2.91 5.31 13.39
C TRP A 93 2.28 6.69 13.19
N ALA A 94 1.30 6.82 12.31
CA ALA A 94 0.58 8.07 12.17
C ALA A 94 -0.67 8.06 13.05
N ASP A 95 -0.78 9.05 13.91
CA ASP A 95 -1.96 9.28 14.74
C ASP A 95 -2.96 10.17 14.00
N VAL A 96 -3.70 9.56 13.07
CA VAL A 96 -4.72 10.25 12.28
C VAL A 96 -6.01 9.42 12.23
N PRO A 97 -7.20 10.07 12.16
CA PRO A 97 -8.49 9.37 12.22
C PRO A 97 -8.68 8.31 11.14
N ASP A 98 -8.10 8.53 9.96
CA ASP A 98 -8.25 7.66 8.79
C ASP A 98 -7.09 6.67 8.61
N VAL A 99 -6.27 6.44 9.66
CA VAL A 99 -5.18 5.47 9.62
C VAL A 99 -5.70 4.06 9.34
N GLY A 100 -4.94 3.26 8.63
CA GLY A 100 -5.24 1.86 8.37
C GLY A 100 -5.15 1.48 6.89
N ALA A 101 -5.08 0.18 6.67
CA ALA A 101 -4.99 -0.42 5.36
C ALA A 101 -6.26 -0.19 4.54
N LYS A 102 -6.09 0.18 3.28
CA LYS A 102 -7.20 0.45 2.35
C LYS A 102 -6.91 -0.15 0.97
N THR A 103 -7.92 -0.66 0.32
CA THR A 103 -7.85 -1.03 -1.10
C THR A 103 -8.48 0.05 -1.95
N VAL A 104 -7.88 0.32 -3.11
CA VAL A 104 -8.42 1.24 -4.13
C VAL A 104 -8.42 0.54 -5.46
N VAL A 105 -9.56 0.53 -6.12
CA VAL A 105 -9.72 -0.06 -7.45
C VAL A 105 -10.33 0.96 -8.39
N VAL A 106 -9.76 1.08 -9.57
CA VAL A 106 -10.26 1.93 -10.65
C VAL A 106 -10.74 1.04 -11.79
N THR A 107 -11.94 1.25 -12.25
CA THR A 107 -12.52 0.55 -13.43
C THR A 107 -12.99 1.54 -14.50
N ASP A 108 -13.15 1.07 -15.72
CA ASP A 108 -13.73 1.84 -16.82
C ASP A 108 -15.26 1.72 -16.79
N GLY A 109 -15.90 2.71 -16.14
CA GLY A 109 -17.36 2.86 -16.12
C GLY A 109 -18.15 1.77 -15.40
N ASP A 110 -17.50 0.93 -14.57
CA ASP A 110 -18.13 -0.22 -13.93
C ASP A 110 -17.95 -0.18 -12.39
N PRO A 111 -18.86 0.49 -11.67
CA PRO A 111 -18.75 0.62 -10.22
C PRO A 111 -18.93 -0.72 -9.48
N ASP A 112 -19.77 -1.62 -10.00
CA ASP A 112 -20.00 -2.91 -9.35
C ASP A 112 -18.76 -3.80 -9.43
N LEU A 113 -18.07 -3.77 -10.57
CA LEU A 113 -16.78 -4.45 -10.74
C LEU A 113 -15.71 -3.84 -9.83
N ALA A 114 -15.66 -2.51 -9.71
CA ALA A 114 -14.72 -1.83 -8.82
C ALA A 114 -14.90 -2.29 -7.35
N GLU A 115 -16.13 -2.30 -6.87
CA GLU A 115 -16.47 -2.77 -5.52
C GLU A 115 -16.15 -4.26 -5.32
N ALA A 116 -16.47 -5.10 -6.30
CA ALA A 116 -16.20 -6.53 -6.24
C ALA A 116 -14.69 -6.82 -6.14
N VAL A 117 -13.87 -6.17 -6.97
CA VAL A 117 -12.41 -6.34 -6.95
C VAL A 117 -11.79 -5.76 -5.67
N ALA A 118 -12.28 -4.58 -5.22
CA ALA A 118 -11.83 -4.00 -3.95
C ALA A 118 -12.15 -4.90 -2.75
N LYS A 119 -13.30 -5.54 -2.77
CA LYS A 119 -13.68 -6.54 -1.76
C LYS A 119 -12.78 -7.78 -1.84
N GLU A 120 -12.55 -8.32 -3.03
CA GLU A 120 -11.73 -9.52 -3.22
C GLU A 120 -10.30 -9.30 -2.69
N LEU A 121 -9.67 -8.16 -3.01
CA LEU A 121 -8.37 -7.79 -2.46
C LEU A 121 -8.44 -7.62 -0.94
N GLY A 122 -9.45 -6.93 -0.45
CA GLY A 122 -9.64 -6.70 0.99
C GLY A 122 -9.78 -8.00 1.77
N ASP A 123 -10.52 -8.97 1.25
CA ASP A 123 -10.69 -10.27 1.90
C ASP A 123 -9.37 -11.08 1.92
N ARG A 124 -8.53 -10.97 0.89
CA ARG A 124 -7.18 -11.57 0.85
C ARG A 124 -6.26 -10.97 1.90
N ILE A 125 -6.23 -9.64 2.01
CA ILE A 125 -5.43 -8.94 3.03
C ILE A 125 -5.95 -9.30 4.43
N TRP A 126 -7.27 -9.31 4.63
CA TRP A 126 -7.88 -9.68 5.90
C TRP A 126 -7.52 -11.11 6.33
N ALA A 127 -7.40 -12.04 5.39
CA ALA A 127 -7.01 -13.42 5.69
C ALA A 127 -5.58 -13.52 6.28
N LEU A 128 -4.71 -12.56 5.98
CA LEU A 128 -3.33 -12.53 6.50
C LEU A 128 -3.21 -12.00 7.93
N ARG A 129 -4.25 -11.37 8.50
CA ARG A 129 -4.20 -10.69 9.81
C ARG A 129 -3.69 -11.54 10.98
N GLU A 130 -3.92 -12.85 10.94
CA GLU A 130 -3.53 -13.78 11.99
C GLU A 130 -2.18 -14.48 11.70
N THR A 131 -1.83 -14.58 10.43
CA THR A 131 -0.68 -15.39 9.99
C THR A 131 0.53 -14.56 9.63
N TYR A 132 0.34 -13.32 9.18
CA TYR A 132 1.43 -12.42 8.85
C TYR A 132 1.79 -11.55 10.06
N LYS A 133 3.10 -11.50 10.35
CA LYS A 133 3.70 -10.55 11.28
C LYS A 133 4.97 -10.01 10.64
N ALA A 134 5.12 -8.69 10.62
CA ALA A 134 6.37 -8.08 10.21
C ALA A 134 7.49 -8.53 11.17
N ASN A 135 8.56 -9.10 10.62
CA ASN A 135 9.72 -9.48 11.41
C ASN A 135 10.57 -8.24 11.71
N LEU A 136 10.29 -7.61 12.84
CA LEU A 136 11.02 -6.44 13.33
C LEU A 136 11.84 -6.87 14.54
N LEU A 137 13.10 -6.44 14.58
CA LEU A 137 13.99 -6.69 15.69
C LEU A 137 13.79 -5.62 16.77
N ASP A 138 13.88 -6.00 18.03
CA ASP A 138 14.04 -5.05 19.12
C ASP A 138 15.49 -4.55 19.21
N VAL A 139 15.77 -3.62 20.12
CA VAL A 139 17.11 -3.03 20.29
C VAL A 139 18.15 -4.09 20.65
N ALA A 140 17.81 -5.03 21.56
CA ALA A 140 18.74 -6.06 22.01
C ALA A 140 19.06 -7.07 20.88
N GLU A 141 18.05 -7.48 20.12
CA GLU A 141 18.18 -8.35 18.97
C GLU A 141 18.99 -7.66 17.86
N THR A 142 18.74 -6.37 17.63
CA THR A 142 19.51 -5.55 16.68
C THR A 142 21.00 -5.49 17.06
N MET A 143 21.28 -5.22 18.33
CA MET A 143 22.68 -5.19 18.81
C MET A 143 23.37 -6.54 18.71
N ALA A 144 22.64 -7.63 18.98
CA ALA A 144 23.18 -8.98 18.78
C ALA A 144 23.49 -9.29 17.32
N ALA A 145 22.62 -8.86 16.41
CA ALA A 145 22.83 -9.02 14.97
C ALA A 145 24.05 -8.22 14.47
N ILE A 146 24.24 -6.99 14.96
CA ILE A 146 25.41 -6.16 14.64
C ILE A 146 26.70 -6.85 15.12
N ALA A 147 26.71 -7.34 16.37
CA ALA A 147 27.88 -7.98 16.97
C ALA A 147 28.27 -9.29 16.25
N GLY A 148 27.30 -9.99 15.68
CA GLY A 148 27.54 -11.22 14.91
C GLY A 148 27.87 -10.98 13.42
N GLY A 149 27.74 -9.75 12.93
CA GLY A 149 27.94 -9.40 11.54
C GLY A 149 29.42 -9.21 11.15
N ASN A 150 29.73 -9.53 9.89
CA ASN A 150 31.03 -9.27 9.29
C ASN A 150 30.90 -8.18 8.24
N GLY A 151 31.29 -6.95 8.56
CA GLY A 151 31.26 -5.82 7.63
C GLY A 151 30.31 -4.69 8.03
N CYS A 152 29.87 -3.90 7.05
CA CYS A 152 28.94 -2.80 7.29
C CYS A 152 27.54 -3.33 7.55
N THR A 153 26.94 -2.93 8.67
CA THR A 153 25.56 -3.23 9.00
C THR A 153 24.72 -1.94 8.93
N VAL A 154 23.62 -1.97 8.20
CA VAL A 154 22.68 -0.86 8.13
C VAL A 154 21.51 -1.19 9.06
N VAL A 155 21.23 -0.29 10.00
CA VAL A 155 20.09 -0.35 10.91
C VAL A 155 19.11 0.75 10.56
N ALA A 156 17.84 0.42 10.41
CA ALA A 156 16.78 1.38 10.10
C ALA A 156 15.77 1.40 11.25
N ASP A 157 15.59 2.57 11.86
CA ASP A 157 14.45 2.83 12.72
C ASP A 157 13.21 3.07 11.86
N ILE A 158 12.33 2.07 11.78
CA ILE A 158 11.13 2.15 10.97
C ILE A 158 9.97 2.85 11.69
N SER A 159 10.04 2.96 13.01
CA SER A 159 8.97 3.56 13.82
C SER A 159 9.01 5.07 13.78
N ASP A 160 10.20 5.67 13.64
CA ASP A 160 10.37 7.12 13.56
C ASP A 160 10.66 7.58 12.13
N ASN A 161 9.83 7.17 11.20
CA ASN A 161 9.95 7.49 9.78
C ASN A 161 8.92 8.53 9.35
N ALA A 162 9.36 9.72 8.95
CA ALA A 162 8.49 10.79 8.45
C ALA A 162 7.64 10.34 7.24
N GLY A 163 8.16 9.47 6.38
CA GLY A 163 7.40 8.88 5.27
C GLY A 163 6.22 8.02 5.72
N CYS A 164 6.24 7.55 6.97
CA CYS A 164 5.16 6.80 7.60
C CYS A 164 4.28 7.66 8.54
N GLY A 165 4.59 8.95 8.67
CA GLY A 165 3.83 9.90 9.49
C GLY A 165 4.40 10.14 10.88
N ALA A 166 5.58 9.62 11.21
CA ALA A 166 6.28 9.91 12.45
C ALA A 166 7.07 11.24 12.37
N ALA A 167 7.56 11.73 13.50
CA ALA A 167 8.25 13.01 13.57
C ALA A 167 9.67 12.99 12.98
N SER A 168 10.33 11.84 12.95
CA SER A 168 11.75 11.65 12.55
C SER A 168 12.74 12.44 13.41
N ASP A 169 12.50 12.49 14.70
CA ASP A 169 13.34 13.20 15.67
C ASP A 169 13.73 12.33 16.87
N SER A 170 13.49 11.03 16.82
CA SER A 170 13.82 10.08 17.86
C SER A 170 15.32 9.92 18.03
N THR A 171 15.74 9.77 19.27
CA THR A 171 17.15 9.53 19.67
C THR A 171 17.27 8.30 20.57
N PHE A 172 16.37 7.32 20.44
CA PHE A 172 16.34 6.12 21.26
C PHE A 172 17.35 5.03 20.82
N LEU A 173 17.90 5.12 19.61
CA LEU A 173 18.93 4.23 19.08
C LEU A 173 20.31 4.84 19.18
#